data_439c5778dc79537e3c37a5b409776709
#
_entry.id   439c5778dc79537e3c37a5b409776709
#
_cell.length_a   1.000
_cell.length_b   1.000
_cell.length_c   1.000
_cell.angle_alpha   90.00
_cell.angle_beta   90.00
_cell.angle_gamma   90.00
#
_symmetry.space_group_name_H-M   'P 1'
#
loop_
_entity.id
_entity.type
_entity.pdbx_description
1 polymer ?
#
loop_
_entity_poly.entity_id
_entity_poly.type
_entity_poly.pdbx_seq_one_letter_code
_entity_poly.pdbx_strand_id
1 'polypeptide(L)'
;MIWRRRDMARGLAAVLIAAVGLVPLANVPAAAQSSPVLVFAAASLKNALDDVAAQWSKETGKQTKISYAASSALAKQIEGAAPADVFISADLDWMDYVAQRKLIKPESRANLLGNRIVLVAGKDSKAATKIEPGFGLRPLLGDGRLAMANIESVPAGKYGKAALEALGVWSSVQDRIAQAENVRAALLLVSRGEAPLGIVYQTDAAADPNVKIVGVFPENTHPAIVYPVAVLASSANPDAAAFAAHLRTPAALPLFEKQGFTVLK
;
A
#
# COMPACT_ATOMS: atom_id res chain seq x y z
N MET A 1 -54.69 46.42 -69.70
CA MET A 1 -54.64 47.90 -69.80
C MET A 1 -53.34 48.36 -69.17
N ILE A 2 -52.44 48.90 -70.02
CA ILE A 2 -51.37 49.91 -69.76
C ILE A 2 -50.25 49.58 -68.78
N TRP A 3 -49.09 49.19 -69.25
CA TRP A 3 -47.79 49.91 -69.62
C TRP A 3 -47.25 50.80 -68.51
N ARG A 4 -45.95 50.60 -68.11
CA ARG A 4 -44.72 51.31 -68.46
C ARG A 4 -43.51 50.75 -67.69
N ARG A 5 -42.52 50.28 -68.24
CA ARG A 5 -41.18 50.61 -68.67
C ARG A 5 -40.35 51.54 -67.74
N ARG A 6 -39.06 51.11 -67.60
CA ARG A 6 -37.85 51.92 -67.41
C ARG A 6 -37.37 52.06 -65.95
N ASP A 7 -36.12 51.96 -65.52
CA ASP A 7 -34.87 52.13 -66.27
C ASP A 7 -33.72 51.43 -65.51
N MET A 8 -32.64 51.13 -66.24
CA MET A 8 -31.36 50.59 -65.78
C MET A 8 -30.60 51.64 -64.91
N ALA A 9 -29.97 51.14 -63.82
CA ALA A 9 -28.76 51.73 -63.27
C ALA A 9 -27.73 50.66 -62.93
N ARG A 10 -26.62 50.69 -63.61
CA ARG A 10 -25.43 49.86 -63.41
C ARG A 10 -24.77 50.30 -62.12
N GLY A 11 -24.59 49.40 -61.16
CA GLY A 11 -23.73 49.57 -59.96
C GLY A 11 -22.69 48.47 -59.92
N LEU A 12 -21.43 48.77 -60.20
CA LEU A 12 -20.30 47.85 -59.93
C LEU A 12 -20.19 47.63 -58.45
N ALA A 13 -20.44 46.42 -58.02
CA ALA A 13 -20.05 46.00 -56.66
C ALA A 13 -18.71 45.27 -56.73
N ALA A 14 -17.71 45.89 -56.17
CA ALA A 14 -16.37 45.30 -56.01
C ALA A 14 -16.43 44.15 -55.02
N VAL A 15 -16.09 42.95 -55.47
CA VAL A 15 -15.94 41.76 -54.63
C VAL A 15 -14.62 41.82 -53.91
N LEU A 16 -14.61 42.21 -52.62
CA LEU A 16 -13.49 42.05 -51.72
C LEU A 16 -13.38 40.55 -51.31
N ILE A 17 -12.45 39.83 -51.93
CA ILE A 17 -12.05 38.48 -51.48
C ILE A 17 -11.21 38.66 -50.22
N ALA A 18 -11.81 38.45 -49.06
CA ALA A 18 -11.08 38.31 -47.82
C ALA A 18 -10.36 36.94 -47.81
N ALA A 19 -9.06 36.96 -48.03
CA ALA A 19 -8.22 35.79 -47.84
C ALA A 19 -8.18 35.44 -46.34
N VAL A 20 -9.03 34.52 -45.90
CA VAL A 20 -8.92 33.89 -44.58
C VAL A 20 -7.71 33.00 -44.60
N GLY A 21 -6.59 33.47 -44.04
CA GLY A 21 -5.40 32.64 -43.86
C GLY A 21 -5.72 31.48 -42.94
N LEU A 22 -5.73 30.25 -43.50
CA LEU A 22 -5.70 29.02 -42.70
C LEU A 22 -4.38 28.96 -41.93
N VAL A 23 -4.39 29.32 -40.65
CA VAL A 23 -3.31 29.00 -39.74
C VAL A 23 -3.35 27.49 -39.51
N PRO A 24 -2.32 26.72 -39.86
CA PRO A 24 -2.30 25.29 -39.55
C PRO A 24 -2.29 25.18 -38.03
N LEU A 25 -3.35 24.62 -37.42
CA LEU A 25 -3.34 24.16 -36.06
C LEU A 25 -2.26 23.06 -35.99
N ALA A 26 -1.10 23.43 -35.45
CA ALA A 26 -0.08 22.44 -35.12
C ALA A 26 -0.73 21.43 -34.17
N ASN A 27 -0.95 20.19 -34.64
CA ASN A 27 -1.28 19.05 -33.81
C ASN A 27 -0.12 18.87 -32.83
N VAL A 28 -0.20 19.45 -31.64
CA VAL A 28 0.65 19.07 -30.52
C VAL A 28 0.24 17.62 -30.20
N PRO A 29 1.13 16.64 -30.38
CA PRO A 29 0.80 15.28 -29.99
C PRO A 29 0.44 15.30 -28.51
N ALA A 30 -0.80 14.93 -28.17
CA ALA A 30 -1.16 14.67 -26.79
C ALA A 30 -0.17 13.61 -26.29
N ALA A 31 0.70 13.99 -25.35
CA ALA A 31 1.59 13.05 -24.71
C ALA A 31 0.73 11.88 -24.23
N ALA A 32 0.93 10.71 -24.83
CA ALA A 32 0.18 9.52 -24.44
C ALA A 32 0.45 9.30 -22.96
N GLN A 33 -0.55 9.53 -22.13
CA GLN A 33 -0.46 9.32 -20.68
C GLN A 33 -0.16 7.85 -20.47
N SER A 34 1.03 7.52 -19.91
CA SER A 34 1.40 6.14 -19.63
C SER A 34 0.36 5.50 -18.71
N SER A 35 0.08 4.22 -18.91
CA SER A 35 -0.82 3.49 -18.04
C SER A 35 -0.32 3.56 -16.59
N PRO A 36 -1.20 3.68 -15.59
CA PRO A 36 -0.79 3.73 -14.19
C PRO A 36 0.03 2.49 -13.80
N VAL A 37 1.03 2.68 -12.96
CA VAL A 37 1.78 1.57 -12.37
C VAL A 37 0.87 0.81 -11.40
N LEU A 38 0.66 -0.48 -11.66
CA LEU A 38 -0.15 -1.35 -10.80
C LEU A 38 0.71 -1.91 -9.68
N VAL A 39 0.38 -1.58 -8.44
CA VAL A 39 1.16 -1.96 -7.26
C VAL A 39 0.36 -2.89 -6.37
N PHE A 40 0.92 -4.04 -6.04
CA PHE A 40 0.44 -4.93 -5.00
C PHE A 40 1.27 -4.69 -3.73
N ALA A 41 0.65 -4.21 -2.67
CA ALA A 41 1.35 -3.81 -1.45
C ALA A 41 0.70 -4.38 -0.18
N ALA A 42 1.53 -4.77 0.78
CA ALA A 42 1.07 -5.18 2.10
C ALA A 42 0.18 -4.10 2.74
N ALA A 43 -0.93 -4.53 3.36
CA ALA A 43 -1.97 -3.63 3.89
C ALA A 43 -1.45 -2.59 4.88
N SER A 44 -0.40 -2.91 5.65
CA SER A 44 0.25 -2.01 6.60
C SER A 44 0.93 -0.79 5.96
N LEU A 45 1.24 -0.86 4.64
CA LEU A 45 1.88 0.23 3.92
C LEU A 45 0.91 1.35 3.52
N LYS A 46 -0.41 1.13 3.62
CA LYS A 46 -1.40 1.99 2.97
C LYS A 46 -1.16 3.49 3.18
N ASN A 47 -1.05 3.95 4.40
CA ASN A 47 -0.94 5.38 4.68
C ASN A 47 0.36 5.98 4.10
N ALA A 48 1.51 5.31 4.33
CA ALA A 48 2.79 5.79 3.84
C ALA A 48 2.89 5.73 2.31
N LEU A 49 2.42 4.62 1.72
CA LEU A 49 2.55 4.42 0.28
C LEU A 49 1.58 5.29 -0.52
N ASP A 50 0.42 5.63 0.03
CA ASP A 50 -0.50 6.62 -0.57
C ASP A 50 0.17 8.01 -0.61
N ASP A 51 0.87 8.43 0.47
CA ASP A 51 1.62 9.68 0.51
C ASP A 51 2.76 9.70 -0.53
N VAL A 52 3.52 8.59 -0.64
CA VAL A 52 4.61 8.44 -1.63
C VAL A 52 4.07 8.44 -3.06
N ALA A 53 2.95 7.77 -3.30
CA ALA A 53 2.29 7.73 -4.60
C ALA A 53 1.78 9.11 -5.04
N ALA A 54 1.25 9.89 -4.10
CA ALA A 54 0.83 11.27 -4.35
C ALA A 54 2.04 12.17 -4.69
N GLN A 55 3.15 12.00 -3.97
CA GLN A 55 4.40 12.71 -4.27
C GLN A 55 4.92 12.33 -5.67
N TRP A 56 5.00 11.03 -5.99
CA TRP A 56 5.39 10.53 -7.31
C TRP A 56 4.55 11.14 -8.43
N SER A 57 3.23 11.17 -8.24
CA SER A 57 2.31 11.77 -9.22
C SER A 57 2.56 13.25 -9.41
N LYS A 58 2.79 14.00 -8.32
CA LYS A 58 3.07 15.43 -8.36
C LYS A 58 4.39 15.75 -9.08
N GLU A 59 5.43 14.93 -8.85
CA GLU A 59 6.77 15.15 -9.40
C GLU A 59 6.89 14.74 -10.87
N THR A 60 6.17 13.67 -11.26
CA THR A 60 6.37 13.05 -12.58
C THR A 60 5.18 13.18 -13.52
N GLY A 61 4.00 13.55 -13.02
CA GLY A 61 2.73 13.49 -13.75
C GLY A 61 2.20 12.07 -13.96
N LYS A 62 2.93 11.04 -13.49
CA LYS A 62 2.58 9.62 -13.65
C LYS A 62 1.67 9.14 -12.52
N GLN A 63 0.88 8.11 -12.79
CA GLN A 63 -0.12 7.61 -11.86
C GLN A 63 0.25 6.21 -11.36
N THR A 64 -0.22 5.88 -10.16
CA THR A 64 -0.20 4.54 -9.60
C THR A 64 -1.61 4.08 -9.28
N LYS A 65 -1.83 2.76 -9.30
CA LYS A 65 -3.04 2.12 -8.78
C LYS A 65 -2.62 1.02 -7.82
N ILE A 66 -2.90 1.20 -6.54
CA ILE A 66 -2.38 0.34 -5.48
C ILE A 66 -3.49 -0.54 -4.92
N SER A 67 -3.23 -1.84 -4.86
CA SER A 67 -4.08 -2.83 -4.19
C SER A 67 -3.42 -3.26 -2.89
N TYR A 68 -4.14 -3.08 -1.77
CA TYR A 68 -3.66 -3.41 -0.44
C TYR A 68 -4.32 -4.68 0.09
N ALA A 69 -3.52 -5.67 0.47
CA ALA A 69 -3.98 -6.91 1.08
C ALA A 69 -2.86 -7.57 1.90
N ALA A 70 -3.11 -8.77 2.43
CA ALA A 70 -2.03 -9.58 3.00
C ALA A 70 -1.01 -9.95 1.91
N SER A 71 0.29 -9.92 2.25
CA SER A 71 1.36 -10.31 1.31
C SER A 71 1.16 -11.73 0.77
N SER A 72 0.64 -12.64 1.58
CA SER A 72 0.26 -14.00 1.17
C SER A 72 -0.78 -14.04 0.05
N ALA A 73 -1.86 -13.26 0.21
CA ALA A 73 -2.92 -13.18 -0.78
C ALA A 73 -2.42 -12.56 -2.10
N LEU A 74 -1.63 -11.48 -2.01
CA LEU A 74 -1.05 -10.82 -3.18
C LEU A 74 -0.06 -11.72 -3.91
N ALA A 75 0.81 -12.43 -3.19
CA ALA A 75 1.76 -13.38 -3.77
C ALA A 75 1.03 -14.51 -4.51
N LYS A 76 -0.09 -15.01 -3.98
CA LYS A 76 -0.93 -16.00 -4.65
C LYS A 76 -1.66 -15.44 -5.88
N GLN A 77 -2.08 -14.19 -5.85
CA GLN A 77 -2.64 -13.51 -7.02
C GLN A 77 -1.58 -13.34 -8.12
N ILE A 78 -0.33 -12.98 -7.75
CA ILE A 78 0.79 -12.89 -8.69
C ILE A 78 1.08 -14.26 -9.32
N GLU A 79 1.09 -15.34 -8.54
CA GLU A 79 1.22 -16.72 -9.04
C GLU A 79 0.09 -17.07 -10.03
N GLY A 80 -1.13 -16.61 -9.75
CA GLY A 80 -2.29 -16.74 -10.64
C GLY A 80 -2.32 -15.75 -11.80
N ALA A 81 -1.20 -15.08 -12.11
CA ALA A 81 -1.04 -14.11 -13.20
C ALA A 81 -1.98 -12.88 -13.12
N ALA A 82 -2.40 -12.48 -11.92
CA ALA A 82 -3.10 -11.22 -11.75
C ALA A 82 -2.21 -10.04 -12.21
N PRO A 83 -2.76 -9.06 -12.93
CA PRO A 83 -1.98 -7.95 -13.46
C PRO A 83 -1.46 -7.06 -12.34
N ALA A 84 -0.14 -6.99 -12.21
CA ALA A 84 0.55 -6.05 -11.35
C ALA A 84 1.96 -5.78 -11.91
N ASP A 85 2.53 -4.63 -11.57
CA ASP A 85 3.86 -4.20 -12.01
C ASP A 85 4.88 -4.30 -10.89
N VAL A 86 4.48 -3.93 -9.67
CA VAL A 86 5.35 -3.87 -8.49
C VAL A 86 4.71 -4.64 -7.34
N PHE A 87 5.50 -5.42 -6.61
CA PHE A 87 5.09 -6.11 -5.40
C PHE A 87 5.91 -5.62 -4.20
N ILE A 88 5.22 -5.31 -3.09
CA ILE A 88 5.83 -4.90 -1.82
C ILE A 88 5.27 -5.79 -0.72
N SER A 89 6.08 -6.71 -0.22
CA SER A 89 5.71 -7.66 0.84
C SER A 89 6.04 -7.10 2.23
N ALA A 90 5.38 -7.62 3.27
CA ALA A 90 5.69 -7.34 4.67
C ALA A 90 6.58 -8.43 5.31
N ASP A 91 7.06 -9.37 4.54
CA ASP A 91 8.09 -10.33 4.93
C ASP A 91 8.94 -10.76 3.72
N LEU A 92 10.06 -11.39 4.02
CA LEU A 92 10.94 -11.96 3.00
C LEU A 92 10.36 -13.24 2.41
N ASP A 93 9.62 -14.04 3.20
CA ASP A 93 9.11 -15.35 2.78
C ASP A 93 8.21 -15.25 1.54
N TRP A 94 7.28 -14.29 1.51
CA TRP A 94 6.38 -14.10 0.37
C TRP A 94 7.07 -13.46 -0.84
N MET A 95 8.10 -12.66 -0.61
CA MET A 95 8.96 -12.20 -1.71
C MET A 95 9.81 -13.35 -2.26
N ASP A 96 10.38 -14.20 -1.41
CA ASP A 96 11.12 -15.40 -1.80
C ASP A 96 10.21 -16.39 -2.56
N TYR A 97 8.96 -16.54 -2.10
CA TYR A 97 7.96 -17.36 -2.76
C TYR A 97 7.76 -16.99 -4.24
N VAL A 98 7.59 -15.69 -4.53
CA VAL A 98 7.42 -15.23 -5.91
C VAL A 98 8.75 -15.22 -6.68
N ALA A 99 9.87 -14.96 -6.02
CA ALA A 99 11.20 -15.00 -6.62
C ALA A 99 11.60 -16.40 -7.09
N GLN A 100 11.40 -17.44 -6.25
CA GLN A 100 11.68 -18.84 -6.58
C GLN A 100 10.86 -19.33 -7.79
N ARG A 101 9.69 -18.73 -8.03
CA ARG A 101 8.83 -18.99 -9.18
C ARG A 101 9.18 -18.14 -10.41
N LYS A 102 10.25 -17.35 -10.32
CA LYS A 102 10.72 -16.44 -11.40
C LYS A 102 9.67 -15.38 -11.78
N LEU A 103 8.83 -14.96 -10.83
CA LEU A 103 7.76 -13.99 -11.04
C LEU A 103 8.19 -12.54 -10.80
N ILE A 104 9.45 -12.30 -10.43
CA ILE A 104 10.03 -10.97 -10.27
C ILE A 104 11.24 -10.80 -11.21
N LYS A 105 11.62 -9.55 -11.43
CA LYS A 105 12.92 -9.18 -12.03
C LYS A 105 13.95 -9.13 -10.90
N PRO A 106 14.87 -10.10 -10.76
CA PRO A 106 15.74 -10.25 -9.59
C PRO A 106 16.55 -8.99 -9.27
N GLU A 107 17.01 -8.30 -10.29
CA GLU A 107 17.82 -7.07 -10.21
C GLU A 107 17.06 -5.89 -9.60
N SER A 108 15.73 -5.95 -9.61
CA SER A 108 14.86 -4.91 -9.03
C SER A 108 14.57 -5.12 -7.56
N ARG A 109 14.89 -6.31 -7.01
CA ARG A 109 14.60 -6.63 -5.62
C ARG A 109 15.48 -5.84 -4.66
N ALA A 110 14.84 -5.21 -3.67
CA ALA A 110 15.53 -4.49 -2.61
C ALA A 110 14.76 -4.59 -1.29
N ASN A 111 15.49 -4.59 -0.16
CA ASN A 111 14.88 -4.40 1.15
C ASN A 111 14.65 -2.91 1.36
N LEU A 112 13.42 -2.53 1.68
CA LEU A 112 13.01 -1.14 1.74
C LEU A 112 12.87 -0.64 3.18
N LEU A 113 12.08 -1.35 4.00
CA LEU A 113 11.66 -0.88 5.31
C LEU A 113 11.75 -2.00 6.36
N GLY A 114 11.90 -1.58 7.62
CA GLY A 114 11.67 -2.38 8.80
C GLY A 114 10.43 -1.92 9.57
N ASN A 115 9.97 -2.74 10.52
CA ASN A 115 8.83 -2.43 11.38
C ASN A 115 8.97 -3.17 12.73
N ARG A 116 8.00 -2.94 13.64
CA ARG A 116 7.88 -3.64 14.92
C ARG A 116 6.47 -4.13 15.10
N ILE A 117 6.28 -5.27 15.78
CA ILE A 117 4.96 -5.68 16.24
C ILE A 117 4.70 -5.16 17.65
N VAL A 118 3.44 -4.81 17.89
CA VAL A 118 2.96 -4.23 19.14
C VAL A 118 1.66 -4.91 19.58
N LEU A 119 1.46 -4.97 20.88
CA LEU A 119 0.17 -5.28 21.48
C LEU A 119 -0.63 -3.98 21.58
N VAL A 120 -1.84 -3.98 21.03
CA VAL A 120 -2.75 -2.83 21.06
C VAL A 120 -4.04 -3.16 21.79
N ALA A 121 -4.67 -2.13 22.32
CA ALA A 121 -6.01 -2.14 22.88
C ALA A 121 -6.80 -0.93 22.38
N GLY A 122 -8.11 -0.90 22.59
CA GLY A 122 -8.91 0.31 22.37
C GLY A 122 -8.37 1.50 23.19
N LYS A 123 -8.50 2.73 22.67
CA LYS A 123 -7.90 3.94 23.27
C LYS A 123 -8.24 4.13 24.74
N ASP A 124 -9.49 3.80 25.14
CA ASP A 124 -10.01 4.00 26.51
C ASP A 124 -9.75 2.79 27.43
N SER A 125 -9.14 1.72 26.92
CA SER A 125 -8.80 0.52 27.68
C SER A 125 -7.87 0.85 28.86
N LYS A 126 -8.05 0.16 29.99
CA LYS A 126 -7.15 0.22 31.14
C LYS A 126 -5.98 -0.76 31.04
N ALA A 127 -5.95 -1.60 29.98
CA ALA A 127 -4.89 -2.58 29.79
C ALA A 127 -3.52 -1.90 29.73
N ALA A 128 -2.58 -2.44 30.50
CA ALA A 128 -1.17 -2.09 30.54
C ALA A 128 -0.38 -3.34 30.90
N THR A 129 0.72 -3.60 30.21
CA THR A 129 1.62 -4.71 30.51
C THR A 129 3.02 -4.44 30.00
N LYS A 130 4.01 -5.07 30.62
CA LYS A 130 5.34 -5.20 30.09
C LYS A 130 5.42 -6.52 29.33
N ILE A 131 5.85 -6.45 28.08
CA ILE A 131 6.06 -7.65 27.27
C ILE A 131 7.38 -8.31 27.66
N GLU A 132 7.30 -9.40 28.39
CA GLU A 132 8.44 -10.20 28.86
C GLU A 132 8.05 -11.68 28.93
N PRO A 133 9.00 -12.62 29.06
CA PRO A 133 8.69 -14.05 29.13
C PRO A 133 7.63 -14.34 30.19
N GLY A 134 6.58 -15.08 29.79
CA GLY A 134 5.48 -15.46 30.70
C GLY A 134 4.51 -14.34 31.05
N PHE A 135 4.53 -13.16 30.40
CA PHE A 135 3.60 -12.07 30.74
C PHE A 135 2.13 -12.51 30.68
N GLY A 136 1.30 -11.94 31.54
CA GLY A 136 -0.08 -12.36 31.74
C GLY A 136 -1.04 -11.94 30.64
N LEU A 137 -0.84 -12.44 29.42
CA LEU A 137 -1.71 -12.11 28.28
C LEU A 137 -3.14 -12.64 28.44
N ARG A 138 -3.29 -13.88 28.93
CA ARG A 138 -4.62 -14.48 29.12
C ARG A 138 -5.51 -13.71 30.09
N PRO A 139 -5.04 -13.29 31.29
CA PRO A 139 -5.81 -12.43 32.17
C PRO A 139 -6.20 -11.10 31.55
N LEU A 140 -5.34 -10.50 30.73
CA LEU A 140 -5.65 -9.24 30.02
C LEU A 140 -6.75 -9.39 28.97
N LEU A 141 -6.91 -10.59 28.35
CA LEU A 141 -7.97 -10.88 27.41
C LEU A 141 -9.33 -11.07 28.10
N GLY A 142 -9.34 -11.51 29.37
CA GLY A 142 -10.57 -11.93 30.02
C GLY A 142 -11.29 -13.03 29.22
N ASP A 143 -12.58 -12.82 28.93
CA ASP A 143 -13.37 -13.72 28.09
C ASP A 143 -13.24 -13.42 26.59
N GLY A 144 -12.55 -12.36 26.21
CA GLY A 144 -12.38 -11.93 24.83
C GLY A 144 -11.36 -12.75 24.03
N ARG A 145 -11.14 -12.34 22.80
CA ARG A 145 -10.18 -12.94 21.86
C ARG A 145 -9.08 -11.94 21.51
N LEU A 146 -7.90 -12.47 21.19
CA LEU A 146 -6.78 -11.70 20.67
C LEU A 146 -6.92 -11.58 19.16
N ALA A 147 -7.10 -10.34 18.67
CA ALA A 147 -7.12 -10.08 17.23
C ALA A 147 -5.72 -10.21 16.63
N MET A 148 -5.59 -11.04 15.63
CA MET A 148 -4.36 -11.23 14.86
C MET A 148 -4.71 -11.44 13.39
N ALA A 149 -3.83 -11.07 12.49
CA ALA A 149 -3.92 -11.59 11.13
C ALA A 149 -3.72 -13.11 11.11
N ASN A 150 -4.11 -13.79 10.02
CA ASN A 150 -3.97 -15.25 9.94
C ASN A 150 -2.54 -15.69 10.32
N ILE A 151 -2.46 -16.54 11.32
CA ILE A 151 -1.20 -16.94 11.99
C ILE A 151 -0.31 -17.86 11.16
N GLU A 152 -0.85 -18.51 10.13
CA GLU A 152 -0.12 -19.48 9.31
C GLU A 152 0.41 -18.83 8.02
N SER A 153 -0.23 -17.78 7.52
CA SER A 153 0.09 -17.25 6.20
C SER A 153 0.40 -15.75 6.17
N VAL A 154 -0.27 -14.94 6.99
CA VAL A 154 -0.11 -13.49 6.94
C VAL A 154 1.10 -13.04 7.76
N PRO A 155 2.01 -12.21 7.22
CA PRO A 155 3.25 -11.82 7.91
C PRO A 155 3.05 -11.36 9.36
N ALA A 156 2.16 -10.42 9.63
CA ALA A 156 1.90 -9.94 10.99
C ALA A 156 1.41 -11.04 11.94
N GLY A 157 0.61 -11.98 11.42
CA GLY A 157 0.15 -13.15 12.19
C GLY A 157 1.29 -14.10 12.51
N LYS A 158 2.14 -14.40 11.54
CA LYS A 158 3.34 -15.25 11.71
C LYS A 158 4.29 -14.64 12.75
N TYR A 159 4.61 -13.35 12.63
CA TYR A 159 5.47 -12.64 13.59
C TYR A 159 4.86 -12.63 14.99
N GLY A 160 3.56 -12.35 15.10
CA GLY A 160 2.86 -12.37 16.39
C GLY A 160 2.85 -13.74 17.05
N LYS A 161 2.58 -14.82 16.30
CA LYS A 161 2.65 -16.19 16.79
C LYS A 161 4.06 -16.53 17.27
N ALA A 162 5.08 -16.27 16.46
CA ALA A 162 6.48 -16.53 16.82
C ALA A 162 6.87 -15.80 18.11
N ALA A 163 6.48 -14.53 18.26
CA ALA A 163 6.76 -13.77 19.48
C ALA A 163 6.07 -14.34 20.71
N LEU A 164 4.80 -14.76 20.61
CA LEU A 164 4.07 -15.39 21.72
C LEU A 164 4.65 -16.76 22.09
N GLU A 165 5.13 -17.53 21.12
CA GLU A 165 5.83 -18.80 21.34
C GLU A 165 7.16 -18.58 22.06
N ALA A 166 7.98 -17.64 21.58
CA ALA A 166 9.28 -17.31 22.19
C ALA A 166 9.14 -16.77 23.63
N LEU A 167 8.04 -16.07 23.91
CA LEU A 167 7.72 -15.56 25.25
C LEU A 167 7.04 -16.61 26.15
N GLY A 168 6.75 -17.80 25.65
CA GLY A 168 6.12 -18.89 26.42
C GLY A 168 4.64 -18.67 26.75
N VAL A 169 3.96 -17.75 26.06
CA VAL A 169 2.54 -17.41 26.34
C VAL A 169 1.55 -17.93 25.30
N TRP A 170 2.04 -18.46 24.16
CA TRP A 170 1.20 -18.93 23.07
C TRP A 170 0.16 -19.97 23.50
N SER A 171 0.56 -21.00 24.22
CA SER A 171 -0.33 -22.08 24.69
C SER A 171 -1.50 -21.59 25.53
N SER A 172 -1.36 -20.46 26.20
CA SER A 172 -2.43 -19.89 27.05
C SER A 172 -3.52 -19.17 26.26
N VAL A 173 -3.26 -18.80 24.99
CA VAL A 173 -4.15 -17.97 24.17
C VAL A 173 -4.47 -18.55 22.78
N GLN A 174 -3.84 -19.65 22.36
CA GLN A 174 -4.00 -20.21 21.02
C GLN A 174 -5.46 -20.57 20.64
N ASP A 175 -6.28 -20.91 21.62
CA ASP A 175 -7.72 -21.17 21.49
C ASP A 175 -8.57 -19.90 21.45
N ARG A 176 -7.96 -18.74 21.67
CA ARG A 176 -8.60 -17.43 21.80
C ARG A 176 -8.19 -16.44 20.72
N ILE A 177 -7.72 -16.90 19.57
CA ILE A 177 -7.35 -16.01 18.47
C ILE A 177 -8.59 -15.68 17.63
N ALA A 178 -8.80 -14.38 17.38
CA ALA A 178 -9.69 -13.87 16.35
C ALA A 178 -8.84 -13.56 15.11
N GLN A 179 -8.84 -14.48 14.16
CA GLN A 179 -8.02 -14.34 12.95
C GLN A 179 -8.70 -13.45 11.93
N ALA A 180 -7.93 -12.56 11.32
CA ALA A 180 -8.35 -11.65 10.25
C ALA A 180 -7.55 -11.92 8.96
N GLU A 181 -8.11 -11.53 7.83
CA GLU A 181 -7.52 -11.73 6.50
C GLU A 181 -6.19 -10.95 6.29
N ASN A 182 -6.02 -9.83 6.98
CA ASN A 182 -4.80 -9.02 6.97
C ASN A 182 -4.67 -8.23 8.28
N VAL A 183 -3.52 -7.54 8.48
CA VAL A 183 -3.23 -6.83 9.73
C VAL A 183 -4.16 -5.64 9.97
N ARG A 184 -4.63 -4.94 8.92
CA ARG A 184 -5.57 -3.81 9.07
C ARG A 184 -6.96 -4.29 9.45
N ALA A 185 -7.38 -5.46 8.98
CA ALA A 185 -8.61 -6.10 9.44
C ALA A 185 -8.49 -6.53 10.92
N ALA A 186 -7.34 -7.04 11.36
CA ALA A 186 -7.09 -7.34 12.77
C ALA A 186 -7.12 -6.08 13.66
N LEU A 187 -6.49 -4.99 13.21
CA LEU A 187 -6.54 -3.68 13.88
C LEU A 187 -7.99 -3.21 14.06
N LEU A 188 -8.81 -3.37 13.03
CA LEU A 188 -10.20 -2.90 13.02
C LEU A 188 -11.05 -3.62 14.07
N LEU A 189 -10.80 -4.90 14.36
CA LEU A 189 -11.49 -5.61 15.44
C LEU A 189 -11.23 -4.95 16.81
N VAL A 190 -10.00 -4.47 17.05
CA VAL A 190 -9.66 -3.75 18.29
C VAL A 190 -10.24 -2.34 18.28
N SER A 191 -10.11 -1.64 17.18
CA SER A 191 -10.61 -0.26 17.00
C SER A 191 -12.12 -0.15 17.22
N ARG A 192 -12.88 -1.19 16.86
CA ARG A 192 -14.34 -1.29 17.06
C ARG A 192 -14.77 -1.87 18.40
N GLY A 193 -13.79 -2.31 19.23
CA GLY A 193 -14.09 -2.97 20.50
C GLY A 193 -14.60 -4.41 20.37
N GLU A 194 -14.47 -5.02 19.19
CA GLU A 194 -14.84 -6.45 18.94
C GLU A 194 -13.81 -7.41 19.52
N ALA A 195 -12.56 -6.93 19.73
CA ALA A 195 -11.50 -7.63 20.43
C ALA A 195 -10.86 -6.68 21.48
N PRO A 196 -10.63 -7.15 22.70
CA PRO A 196 -10.02 -6.31 23.77
C PRO A 196 -8.57 -5.97 23.46
N LEU A 197 -7.86 -6.87 22.79
CA LEU A 197 -6.44 -6.74 22.43
C LEU A 197 -6.19 -7.26 21.02
N GLY A 198 -5.12 -6.77 20.40
CA GLY A 198 -4.64 -7.28 19.11
C GLY A 198 -3.14 -7.15 18.95
N ILE A 199 -2.57 -7.97 18.06
CA ILE A 199 -1.17 -7.86 17.64
C ILE A 199 -1.15 -7.33 16.20
N VAL A 200 -0.53 -6.16 16.02
CA VAL A 200 -0.41 -5.44 14.75
C VAL A 200 0.99 -4.82 14.64
N TYR A 201 1.29 -4.19 13.52
CA TYR A 201 2.52 -3.40 13.46
C TYR A 201 2.37 -2.05 14.18
N GLN A 202 3.49 -1.49 14.62
CA GLN A 202 3.54 -0.15 15.22
C GLN A 202 2.97 0.91 14.28
N THR A 203 3.24 0.78 12.99
CA THR A 203 2.72 1.68 11.94
C THR A 203 1.21 1.59 11.77
N ASP A 204 0.61 0.41 12.00
CA ASP A 204 -0.85 0.24 11.99
C ASP A 204 -1.49 0.92 13.19
N ALA A 205 -0.88 0.76 14.37
CA ALA A 205 -1.35 1.42 15.59
C ALA A 205 -1.28 2.96 15.48
N ALA A 206 -0.21 3.48 14.86
CA ALA A 206 -0.06 4.92 14.62
C ALA A 206 -1.11 5.47 13.63
N ALA A 207 -1.64 4.64 12.75
CA ALA A 207 -2.61 5.05 11.74
C ALA A 207 -4.06 5.09 12.24
N ASP A 208 -4.37 4.56 13.43
CA ASP A 208 -5.73 4.51 13.99
C ASP A 208 -5.79 5.17 15.37
N PRO A 209 -6.44 6.34 15.50
CA PRO A 209 -6.53 7.06 16.77
C PRO A 209 -7.44 6.38 17.83
N ASN A 210 -8.18 5.35 17.45
CA ASN A 210 -9.08 4.62 18.35
C ASN A 210 -8.38 3.45 19.06
N VAL A 211 -7.10 3.23 18.79
CA VAL A 211 -6.29 2.25 19.51
C VAL A 211 -5.11 2.90 20.21
N LYS A 212 -4.54 2.21 21.18
CA LYS A 212 -3.28 2.57 21.81
C LYS A 212 -2.36 1.38 21.94
N ILE A 213 -1.06 1.61 21.93
CA ILE A 213 -0.05 0.59 22.17
C ILE A 213 -0.03 0.29 23.70
N VAL A 214 -0.18 -0.99 24.02
CA VAL A 214 -0.11 -1.53 25.39
C VAL A 214 1.30 -2.02 25.70
N GLY A 215 1.99 -2.55 24.70
CA GLY A 215 3.39 -2.99 24.81
C GLY A 215 4.01 -3.25 23.44
N VAL A 216 5.34 -3.17 23.38
CA VAL A 216 6.14 -3.48 22.18
C VAL A 216 6.81 -4.83 22.37
N PHE A 217 6.70 -5.72 21.40
CA PHE A 217 7.36 -7.02 21.46
C PHE A 217 8.88 -6.85 21.26
N PRO A 218 9.71 -7.55 22.07
CA PRO A 218 11.16 -7.55 21.88
C PRO A 218 11.56 -8.13 20.53
N GLU A 219 12.48 -7.48 19.83
CA GLU A 219 12.91 -7.85 18.48
C GLU A 219 13.52 -9.26 18.37
N ASN A 220 14.07 -9.79 19.47
CA ASN A 220 14.63 -11.14 19.55
C ASN A 220 13.56 -12.24 19.72
N THR A 221 12.27 -11.91 19.77
CA THR A 221 11.17 -12.87 19.92
C THR A 221 10.56 -13.33 18.59
N HIS A 222 10.97 -12.72 17.49
CA HIS A 222 10.49 -13.05 16.15
C HIS A 222 11.58 -12.74 15.11
N PRO A 223 11.50 -13.28 13.87
CA PRO A 223 12.37 -12.88 12.79
C PRO A 223 12.31 -11.37 12.52
N ALA A 224 13.39 -10.80 12.00
CA ALA A 224 13.42 -9.39 11.62
C ALA A 224 12.31 -9.08 10.60
N ILE A 225 11.56 -8.02 10.86
CA ILE A 225 10.47 -7.57 9.99
C ILE A 225 11.07 -6.71 8.88
N VAL A 226 11.04 -7.23 7.66
CA VAL A 226 11.60 -6.58 6.48
C VAL A 226 10.53 -6.49 5.41
N TYR A 227 10.40 -5.32 4.81
CA TYR A 227 9.53 -5.08 3.65
C TYR A 227 10.39 -5.01 2.38
N PRO A 228 10.47 -6.09 1.61
CA PRO A 228 11.11 -6.08 0.30
C PRO A 228 10.16 -5.55 -0.78
N VAL A 229 10.75 -4.94 -1.81
CA VAL A 229 10.07 -4.50 -3.04
C VAL A 229 10.73 -5.18 -4.24
N ALA A 230 9.93 -5.49 -5.27
CA ALA A 230 10.43 -5.94 -6.58
C ALA A 230 9.46 -5.57 -7.71
N VAL A 231 10.00 -5.39 -8.92
CA VAL A 231 9.22 -5.31 -10.15
C VAL A 231 8.87 -6.74 -10.60
N LEU A 232 7.64 -6.96 -11.04
CA LEU A 232 7.19 -8.26 -11.50
C LEU A 232 7.77 -8.58 -12.89
N ALA A 233 8.09 -9.85 -13.11
CA ALA A 233 8.65 -10.32 -14.40
C ALA A 233 7.69 -10.08 -15.58
N SER A 234 6.37 -10.17 -15.32
CA SER A 234 5.31 -9.94 -16.31
C SER A 234 5.08 -8.45 -16.64
N SER A 235 5.66 -7.54 -15.85
CA SER A 235 5.44 -6.10 -16.07
C SER A 235 6.06 -5.61 -17.36
N ALA A 236 5.21 -5.06 -18.23
CA ALA A 236 5.58 -4.32 -19.44
C ALA A 236 5.46 -2.80 -19.26
N ASN A 237 5.07 -2.33 -18.07
CA ASN A 237 4.91 -0.92 -17.78
C ASN A 237 6.29 -0.23 -17.70
N PRO A 238 6.59 0.76 -18.56
CA PRO A 238 7.91 1.40 -18.61
C PRO A 238 8.24 2.17 -17.33
N ASP A 239 7.23 2.54 -16.54
CA ASP A 239 7.38 3.33 -15.33
C ASP A 239 7.54 2.47 -14.06
N ALA A 240 7.35 1.15 -14.14
CA ALA A 240 7.42 0.25 -12.99
C ALA A 240 8.78 0.30 -12.26
N ALA A 241 9.86 0.23 -13.01
CA ALA A 241 11.22 0.30 -12.45
C ALA A 241 11.52 1.67 -11.83
N ALA A 242 11.07 2.74 -12.48
CA ALA A 242 11.25 4.09 -11.99
C ALA A 242 10.45 4.33 -10.69
N PHE A 243 9.21 3.83 -10.60
CA PHE A 243 8.44 3.89 -9.36
C PHE A 243 9.09 3.08 -8.24
N ALA A 244 9.51 1.84 -8.49
CA ALA A 244 10.22 1.02 -7.50
C ALA A 244 11.51 1.70 -7.00
N ALA A 245 12.26 2.37 -7.88
CA ALA A 245 13.43 3.16 -7.51
C ALA A 245 13.05 4.40 -6.69
N HIS A 246 11.94 5.08 -7.02
CA HIS A 246 11.45 6.26 -6.30
C HIS A 246 11.19 5.96 -4.82
N LEU A 247 10.66 4.78 -4.49
CA LEU A 247 10.43 4.37 -3.09
C LEU A 247 11.69 4.44 -2.20
N ARG A 248 12.87 4.46 -2.80
CA ARG A 248 14.18 4.47 -2.12
C ARG A 248 14.89 5.82 -2.19
N THR A 249 14.24 6.84 -2.73
CA THR A 249 14.84 8.18 -2.86
C THR A 249 14.83 8.94 -1.54
N PRO A 250 15.78 9.84 -1.30
CA PRO A 250 15.76 10.74 -0.14
C PRO A 250 14.45 11.53 0.01
N ALA A 251 13.71 11.73 -1.07
CA ALA A 251 12.43 12.42 -1.06
C ALA A 251 11.28 11.54 -0.51
N ALA A 252 11.28 10.24 -0.85
CA ALA A 252 10.23 9.30 -0.42
C ALA A 252 10.43 8.77 1.01
N LEU A 253 11.69 8.54 1.43
CA LEU A 253 12.00 7.91 2.71
C LEU A 253 11.38 8.61 3.93
N PRO A 254 11.37 9.95 4.06
CA PRO A 254 10.73 10.64 5.18
C PRO A 254 9.23 10.37 5.31
N LEU A 255 8.53 10.06 4.22
CA LEU A 255 7.10 9.74 4.24
C LEU A 255 6.83 8.38 4.92
N PHE A 256 7.75 7.42 4.76
CA PHE A 256 7.70 6.17 5.50
C PHE A 256 8.04 6.36 6.98
N GLU A 257 9.11 7.11 7.28
CA GLU A 257 9.54 7.40 8.66
C GLU A 257 8.45 8.12 9.46
N LYS A 258 7.75 9.07 8.85
CA LYS A 258 6.60 9.79 9.44
C LYS A 258 5.50 8.83 9.91
N GLN A 259 5.31 7.70 9.25
CA GLN A 259 4.34 6.67 9.61
C GLN A 259 4.90 5.63 10.60
N GLY A 260 6.17 5.77 11.02
CA GLY A 260 6.82 4.91 12.00
C GLY A 260 7.57 3.70 11.43
N PHE A 261 7.78 3.62 10.12
CA PHE A 261 8.67 2.64 9.54
C PHE A 261 10.13 2.97 9.80
N THR A 262 10.97 1.95 9.90
CA THR A 262 12.43 2.09 9.85
C THR A 262 12.90 1.96 8.42
N VAL A 263 13.66 2.92 7.92
CA VAL A 263 14.29 2.83 6.60
C VAL A 263 15.51 1.91 6.68
N LEU A 264 15.58 0.94 5.77
CA LEU A 264 16.75 0.04 5.64
C LEU A 264 17.72 0.60 4.59
N LYS A 265 19.01 0.53 4.90
CA LYS A 265 20.10 0.98 4.03
C LYS A 265 20.64 -0.16 3.17
#